data_1eacb58e9ef6aa43069523b29a107bd9
#
_entry.id   1eacb58e9ef6aa43069523b29a107bd9
#
_cell.length_a   1.000
_cell.length_b   1.000
_cell.length_c   1.000
_cell.angle_alpha   90.00
_cell.angle_beta   90.00
_cell.angle_gamma   90.00
#
_symmetry.space_group_name_H-M   'P 1'
#
loop_
_entity.id
_entity.type
_entity.pdbx_description
1 polymer ?
#
loop_
_entity_poly.entity_id
_entity_poly.type
_entity_poly.pdbx_seq_one_letter_code
_entity_poly.pdbx_strand_id
1 'polypeptide(L)'
;CGKTSLAEAMLYLSGKIDRRGKIADGNTVCDFDPEEQKRGISISASLAHVEWKETKINVLDTPGYPGFTGEVSQAVRVADSAIIVVDARSGIQVGTELAWDAATAYGVPKVFFVNKCDDNEANFDRVFKELDYKFGRTVCPVFVPVEQGKDITMLDLIAMKAYKYDSRGKRWEIPMEDRFNEVAAQYKDALNEALAGTSDELMEKYFAGEEISREEAAIALHEGIIAGSITPVYCGSATKMWGVYALMDAIAESFPRPTARKTETDPAGKAVAIEPDGADTA
;
A
#
# COMPACT_ATOMS: atom_id res chain seq x y z
N CYS A 1 8.07 8.14 -7.79
CA CYS A 1 6.96 7.84 -6.83
C CYS A 1 7.45 7.69 -5.39
N GLY A 2 8.73 7.26 -5.12
CA GLY A 2 9.31 7.15 -3.78
C GLY A 2 9.13 5.79 -3.10
N LYS A 3 9.23 4.68 -3.83
CA LYS A 3 9.19 3.31 -3.30
C LYS A 3 10.29 3.07 -2.27
N THR A 4 11.55 3.29 -2.64
CA THR A 4 12.71 3.17 -1.74
C THR A 4 12.58 4.06 -0.51
N SER A 5 12.04 5.29 -0.66
CA SER A 5 11.77 6.16 0.49
C SER A 5 10.67 5.60 1.41
N LEU A 6 9.69 4.87 0.86
CA LEU A 6 8.66 4.19 1.63
C LEU A 6 9.25 2.99 2.40
N ALA A 7 10.09 2.18 1.75
CA ALA A 7 10.82 1.09 2.40
C ALA A 7 11.69 1.62 3.56
N GLU A 8 12.43 2.70 3.33
CA GLU A 8 13.22 3.38 4.38
C GLU A 8 12.36 3.88 5.56
N ALA A 9 11.17 4.41 5.27
CA ALA A 9 10.24 4.85 6.31
C ALA A 9 9.72 3.67 7.14
N MET A 10 9.40 2.55 6.51
CA MET A 10 8.97 1.31 7.19
C MET A 10 10.08 0.76 8.08
N LEU A 11 11.32 0.68 7.57
CA LEU A 11 12.50 0.24 8.33
C LEU A 11 12.76 1.12 9.56
N TYR A 12 12.63 2.44 9.41
CA TYR A 12 12.83 3.38 10.50
C TYR A 12 11.72 3.29 11.57
N LEU A 13 10.46 3.24 11.15
CA LEU A 13 9.31 3.17 12.07
C LEU A 13 9.24 1.85 12.82
N SER A 14 9.72 0.76 12.25
CA SER A 14 9.85 -0.54 12.93
C SER A 14 11.05 -0.62 13.89
N GLY A 15 11.90 0.42 13.90
CA GLY A 15 13.13 0.43 14.70
C GLY A 15 14.25 -0.46 14.15
N LYS A 16 14.13 -0.93 12.90
CA LYS A 16 15.16 -1.76 12.26
C LYS A 16 16.42 -0.96 11.89
N ILE A 17 16.25 0.34 11.64
CA ILE A 17 17.32 1.30 11.44
C ILE A 17 17.12 2.50 12.36
N ASP A 18 18.22 3.01 12.95
CA ASP A 18 18.20 4.17 13.86
C ASP A 18 18.10 5.50 13.12
N ARG A 19 18.53 5.52 11.85
CA ARG A 19 18.54 6.70 10.99
C ARG A 19 18.06 6.35 9.60
N ARG A 20 17.07 7.09 9.13
CA ARG A 20 16.53 6.93 7.77
C ARG A 20 17.52 7.46 6.74
N GLY A 21 17.81 6.64 5.72
CA GLY A 21 18.58 7.03 4.55
C GLY A 21 17.81 7.97 3.63
N LYS A 22 18.53 8.59 2.71
CA LYS A 22 17.99 9.44 1.64
C LYS A 22 18.65 9.06 0.32
N ILE A 23 17.85 8.97 -0.74
CA ILE A 23 18.34 8.66 -2.09
C ILE A 23 19.41 9.68 -2.52
N ALA A 24 19.19 10.97 -2.24
CA ALA A 24 20.14 12.04 -2.58
C ALA A 24 21.49 11.92 -1.86
N ASP A 25 21.52 11.28 -0.68
CA ASP A 25 22.72 11.08 0.11
C ASP A 25 23.39 9.72 -0.21
N GLY A 26 22.78 8.89 -1.08
CA GLY A 26 23.26 7.55 -1.47
C GLY A 26 23.41 6.58 -0.28
N ASN A 27 22.57 6.68 0.73
CA ASN A 27 22.71 5.93 1.98
C ASN A 27 21.42 5.19 2.41
N THR A 28 20.55 4.88 1.45
CA THR A 28 19.38 4.03 1.69
C THR A 28 19.79 2.56 1.81
N VAL A 29 19.02 1.78 2.55
CA VAL A 29 19.28 0.34 2.73
C VAL A 29 19.09 -0.43 1.43
N CYS A 30 18.08 -0.06 0.64
CA CYS A 30 17.72 -0.80 -0.57
C CYS A 30 18.62 -0.46 -1.77
N ASP A 31 19.00 0.80 -1.95
CA ASP A 31 19.90 1.22 -3.04
C ASP A 31 21.37 1.14 -2.56
N PHE A 32 21.91 -0.06 -2.46
CA PHE A 32 23.28 -0.30 -1.95
C PHE A 32 24.33 -0.45 -3.04
N ASP A 33 23.93 -0.64 -4.30
CA ASP A 33 24.87 -0.72 -5.43
C ASP A 33 25.43 0.68 -5.75
N PRO A 34 26.76 0.82 -5.99
CA PRO A 34 27.38 2.10 -6.33
C PRO A 34 26.77 2.80 -7.56
N GLU A 35 26.29 2.04 -8.54
CA GLU A 35 25.64 2.62 -9.72
C GLU A 35 24.23 3.15 -9.38
N GLU A 36 23.47 2.49 -8.49
CA GLU A 36 22.20 3.00 -7.99
C GLU A 36 22.39 4.31 -7.24
N GLN A 37 23.36 4.35 -6.33
CA GLN A 37 23.70 5.53 -5.55
C GLN A 37 24.13 6.69 -6.44
N LYS A 38 24.99 6.42 -7.43
CA LYS A 38 25.48 7.43 -8.37
C LYS A 38 24.38 8.00 -9.26
N ARG A 39 23.44 7.16 -9.68
CA ARG A 39 22.32 7.56 -10.57
C ARG A 39 21.11 8.08 -9.80
N GLY A 40 21.00 7.78 -8.51
CA GLY A 40 19.85 8.08 -7.69
C GLY A 40 18.57 7.34 -8.11
N ILE A 41 18.74 6.11 -8.66
CA ILE A 41 17.65 5.23 -9.08
C ILE A 41 17.98 3.79 -8.73
N SER A 42 16.97 3.01 -8.34
CA SER A 42 17.10 1.56 -8.17
C SER A 42 17.25 0.86 -9.52
N ILE A 43 18.13 -0.11 -9.61
CA ILE A 43 18.42 -0.90 -10.81
C ILE A 43 17.97 -2.35 -10.62
N SER A 44 18.24 -2.93 -9.44
CA SER A 44 17.88 -4.28 -9.08
C SER A 44 16.80 -4.30 -7.97
N ALA A 45 16.08 -5.40 -7.87
CA ALA A 45 15.20 -5.63 -6.74
C ALA A 45 16.03 -5.91 -5.48
N SER A 46 15.68 -5.28 -4.36
CA SER A 46 16.34 -5.47 -3.08
C SER A 46 15.36 -5.98 -2.03
N LEU A 47 15.87 -6.80 -1.10
CA LEU A 47 15.10 -7.37 0.00
C LEU A 47 15.45 -6.68 1.31
N ALA A 48 14.46 -6.08 1.94
CA ALA A 48 14.52 -5.62 3.32
C ALA A 48 13.45 -6.31 4.16
N HIS A 49 13.60 -6.35 5.49
CA HIS A 49 12.57 -6.90 6.35
C HIS A 49 12.32 -6.01 7.55
N VAL A 50 11.08 -5.95 7.98
CA VAL A 50 10.63 -5.25 9.19
C VAL A 50 9.82 -6.21 10.05
N GLU A 51 9.83 -5.97 11.36
CA GLU A 51 8.95 -6.65 12.31
C GLU A 51 7.92 -5.64 12.80
N TRP A 52 6.64 -5.99 12.66
CA TRP A 52 5.54 -5.13 13.02
C TRP A 52 4.37 -5.94 13.58
N LYS A 53 3.90 -5.62 14.79
CA LYS A 53 2.78 -6.34 15.45
C LYS A 53 2.93 -7.88 15.36
N GLU A 54 4.08 -8.40 15.77
CA GLU A 54 4.41 -9.85 15.73
C GLU A 54 4.39 -10.47 14.32
N THR A 55 4.40 -9.62 13.29
CA THR A 55 4.46 -10.05 11.88
C THR A 55 5.79 -9.64 11.28
N LYS A 56 6.50 -10.60 10.66
CA LYS A 56 7.65 -10.32 9.82
C LYS A 56 7.17 -9.96 8.41
N ILE A 57 7.48 -8.75 7.98
CA ILE A 57 7.16 -8.24 6.65
C ILE A 57 8.44 -8.21 5.82
N ASN A 58 8.51 -9.01 4.78
CA ASN A 58 9.59 -8.96 3.80
C ASN A 58 9.22 -7.96 2.70
N VAL A 59 10.00 -6.90 2.56
CA VAL A 59 9.79 -5.82 1.60
C VAL A 59 10.71 -6.03 0.40
N LEU A 60 10.14 -6.27 -0.77
CA LEU A 60 10.85 -6.31 -2.04
C LEU A 60 10.76 -4.93 -2.69
N ASP A 61 11.78 -4.09 -2.52
CA ASP A 61 11.86 -2.80 -3.21
C ASP A 61 12.31 -3.03 -4.65
N THR A 62 11.52 -2.55 -5.61
CA THR A 62 11.73 -2.81 -7.04
C THR A 62 12.08 -1.54 -7.80
N PRO A 63 12.87 -1.63 -8.87
CA PRO A 63 13.13 -0.50 -9.75
C PRO A 63 11.83 0.09 -10.32
N GLY A 64 11.83 1.42 -10.53
CA GLY A 64 10.69 2.12 -11.14
C GLY A 64 10.91 2.53 -12.59
N TYR A 65 12.10 2.28 -13.11
CA TYR A 65 12.44 2.67 -14.48
C TYR A 65 11.99 1.59 -15.48
N PRO A 66 11.33 1.95 -16.59
CA PRO A 66 10.78 0.96 -17.54
C PRO A 66 11.78 -0.03 -18.10
N GLY A 67 13.08 0.32 -18.14
CA GLY A 67 14.15 -0.58 -18.58
C GLY A 67 14.41 -1.77 -17.66
N PHE A 68 13.86 -1.77 -16.43
CA PHE A 68 14.10 -2.81 -15.41
C PHE A 68 12.83 -3.58 -15.05
N THR A 69 11.87 -3.70 -15.98
CA THR A 69 10.60 -4.40 -15.75
C THR A 69 10.77 -5.89 -15.41
N GLY A 70 11.87 -6.51 -15.83
CA GLY A 70 12.21 -7.88 -15.45
C GLY A 70 12.35 -8.07 -13.94
N GLU A 71 13.00 -7.11 -13.25
CA GLU A 71 13.14 -7.11 -11.80
C GLU A 71 11.77 -7.01 -11.09
N VAL A 72 10.88 -6.16 -11.62
CA VAL A 72 9.52 -6.02 -11.10
C VAL A 72 8.75 -7.34 -11.25
N SER A 73 8.84 -7.98 -12.43
CA SER A 73 8.17 -9.25 -12.70
C SER A 73 8.66 -10.37 -11.77
N GLN A 74 9.96 -10.47 -11.53
CA GLN A 74 10.54 -11.45 -10.60
C GLN A 74 10.06 -11.23 -9.16
N ALA A 75 10.06 -9.99 -8.69
CA ALA A 75 9.60 -9.65 -7.35
C ALA A 75 8.10 -9.95 -7.16
N VAL A 76 7.26 -9.51 -8.11
CA VAL A 76 5.81 -9.73 -8.05
C VAL A 76 5.45 -11.23 -8.08
N ARG A 77 6.19 -12.04 -8.84
CA ARG A 77 5.97 -13.50 -8.91
C ARG A 77 6.06 -14.20 -7.55
N VAL A 78 6.92 -13.71 -6.66
CA VAL A 78 7.14 -14.30 -5.33
C VAL A 78 6.42 -13.56 -4.20
N ALA A 79 5.90 -12.37 -4.47
CA ALA A 79 5.21 -11.55 -3.48
C ALA A 79 3.81 -12.11 -3.15
N ASP A 80 3.37 -11.91 -1.92
CA ASP A 80 2.01 -12.23 -1.47
C ASP A 80 1.05 -11.04 -1.69
N SER A 81 1.59 -9.83 -1.78
CA SER A 81 0.86 -8.59 -2.10
C SER A 81 1.77 -7.58 -2.77
N ALA A 82 1.19 -6.65 -3.51
CA ALA A 82 1.90 -5.58 -4.19
C ALA A 82 1.42 -4.20 -3.72
N ILE A 83 2.35 -3.35 -3.27
CA ILE A 83 2.07 -1.95 -2.95
C ILE A 83 2.47 -1.11 -4.17
N ILE A 84 1.49 -0.54 -4.85
CA ILE A 84 1.70 0.35 -5.99
C ILE A 84 1.78 1.79 -5.48
N VAL A 85 2.97 2.36 -5.52
CA VAL A 85 3.21 3.73 -5.02
C VAL A 85 2.94 4.74 -6.12
N VAL A 86 1.98 5.63 -5.89
CA VAL A 86 1.55 6.69 -6.81
C VAL A 86 1.96 8.04 -6.23
N ASP A 87 2.39 8.97 -7.07
CA ASP A 87 2.77 10.32 -6.64
C ASP A 87 1.53 11.23 -6.60
N ALA A 88 1.26 11.86 -5.46
CA ALA A 88 0.06 12.69 -5.24
C ALA A 88 -0.02 13.91 -6.17
N ARG A 89 1.12 14.35 -6.73
CA ARG A 89 1.20 15.44 -7.69
C ARG A 89 1.02 14.97 -9.13
N SER A 90 1.69 13.86 -9.48
CA SER A 90 1.75 13.40 -10.89
C SER A 90 0.60 12.47 -11.26
N GLY A 91 -0.04 11.81 -10.29
CA GLY A 91 -1.10 10.82 -10.53
C GLY A 91 -0.59 9.54 -11.20
N ILE A 92 -1.45 8.91 -11.98
CA ILE A 92 -1.13 7.68 -12.71
C ILE A 92 -0.05 7.94 -13.75
N GLN A 93 0.94 7.08 -13.78
CA GLN A 93 2.02 7.07 -14.75
C GLN A 93 2.14 5.69 -15.40
N VAL A 94 2.88 5.59 -16.50
CA VAL A 94 3.14 4.30 -17.19
C VAL A 94 3.64 3.22 -16.22
N GLY A 95 4.51 3.57 -15.27
CA GLY A 95 4.98 2.64 -14.24
C GLY A 95 3.88 2.16 -13.28
N THR A 96 2.82 2.94 -13.07
CA THR A 96 1.65 2.53 -12.29
C THR A 96 0.86 1.46 -13.02
N GLU A 97 0.62 1.65 -14.32
CA GLU A 97 -0.09 0.70 -15.17
C GLU A 97 0.70 -0.61 -15.30
N LEU A 98 1.99 -0.54 -15.57
CA LEU A 98 2.86 -1.72 -15.66
C LEU A 98 2.89 -2.53 -14.35
N ALA A 99 2.92 -1.86 -13.19
CA ALA A 99 2.89 -2.52 -11.89
C ALA A 99 1.53 -3.19 -11.63
N TRP A 100 0.43 -2.53 -12.00
CA TRP A 100 -0.91 -3.08 -11.93
C TRP A 100 -1.06 -4.33 -12.80
N ASP A 101 -0.61 -4.26 -14.05
CA ASP A 101 -0.69 -5.36 -15.01
C ASP A 101 0.14 -6.55 -14.55
N ALA A 102 1.36 -6.30 -14.04
CA ALA A 102 2.21 -7.34 -13.49
C ALA A 102 1.55 -8.04 -12.29
N ALA A 103 1.03 -7.29 -11.32
CA ALA A 103 0.34 -7.86 -10.16
C ALA A 103 -0.92 -8.63 -10.58
N THR A 104 -1.66 -8.14 -11.58
CA THR A 104 -2.85 -8.82 -12.12
C THR A 104 -2.49 -10.12 -12.82
N ALA A 105 -1.43 -10.13 -13.63
CA ALA A 105 -0.98 -11.32 -14.35
C ALA A 105 -0.57 -12.47 -13.42
N TYR A 106 -0.04 -12.15 -12.24
CA TYR A 106 0.34 -13.14 -11.23
C TYR A 106 -0.75 -13.37 -10.16
N GLY A 107 -1.92 -12.74 -10.27
CA GLY A 107 -3.01 -12.87 -9.30
C GLY A 107 -2.66 -12.33 -7.91
N VAL A 108 -1.73 -11.38 -7.82
CA VAL A 108 -1.26 -10.80 -6.55
C VAL A 108 -2.21 -9.68 -6.12
N PRO A 109 -2.75 -9.71 -4.88
CA PRO A 109 -3.51 -8.62 -4.30
C PRO A 109 -2.76 -7.30 -4.34
N LYS A 110 -3.48 -6.22 -4.60
CA LYS A 110 -2.91 -4.89 -4.85
C LYS A 110 -3.38 -3.88 -3.83
N VAL A 111 -2.52 -2.95 -3.50
CA VAL A 111 -2.79 -1.79 -2.64
C VAL A 111 -2.17 -0.55 -3.28
N PHE A 112 -2.88 0.55 -3.31
CA PHE A 112 -2.30 1.83 -3.68
C PHE A 112 -1.82 2.60 -2.45
N PHE A 113 -0.62 3.16 -2.54
CA PHE A 113 -0.13 4.16 -1.61
C PHE A 113 0.13 5.47 -2.34
N VAL A 114 -0.76 6.45 -2.16
CA VAL A 114 -0.62 7.79 -2.74
C VAL A 114 0.35 8.58 -1.87
N ASN A 115 1.58 8.68 -2.36
CA ASN A 115 2.73 9.24 -1.66
C ASN A 115 2.94 10.73 -1.97
N LYS A 116 3.74 11.41 -1.16
CA LYS A 116 4.10 12.83 -1.27
C LYS A 116 2.91 13.79 -1.03
N CYS A 117 2.00 13.42 -0.15
CA CYS A 117 0.94 14.33 0.29
C CYS A 117 1.44 15.56 1.04
N ASP A 118 2.73 15.65 1.34
CA ASP A 118 3.42 16.82 1.88
C ASP A 118 3.83 17.85 0.82
N ASP A 119 3.73 17.54 -0.45
CA ASP A 119 3.98 18.46 -1.56
C ASP A 119 2.84 19.48 -1.67
N ASN A 120 3.18 20.75 -1.91
CA ASN A 120 2.18 21.82 -2.04
C ASN A 120 1.27 21.66 -3.28
N GLU A 121 1.72 20.90 -4.28
CA GLU A 121 0.96 20.60 -5.50
C GLU A 121 0.25 19.24 -5.43
N ALA A 122 0.32 18.55 -4.27
CA ALA A 122 -0.38 17.31 -4.07
C ALA A 122 -1.89 17.48 -4.18
N ASN A 123 -2.56 16.56 -4.84
CA ASN A 123 -4.01 16.54 -4.96
C ASN A 123 -4.52 15.10 -4.90
N PHE A 124 -4.80 14.64 -3.68
CA PHE A 124 -5.26 13.28 -3.45
C PHE A 124 -6.59 12.99 -4.14
N ASP A 125 -7.56 13.90 -4.04
CA ASP A 125 -8.91 13.71 -4.62
C ASP A 125 -8.83 13.48 -6.15
N ARG A 126 -8.02 14.28 -6.85
CA ARG A 126 -7.79 14.09 -8.29
C ARG A 126 -7.17 12.71 -8.57
N VAL A 127 -6.11 12.36 -7.82
CA VAL A 127 -5.42 11.08 -8.01
C VAL A 127 -6.33 9.90 -7.70
N PHE A 128 -7.13 9.98 -6.63
CA PHE A 128 -8.12 8.96 -6.30
C PHE A 128 -9.13 8.75 -7.42
N LYS A 129 -9.69 9.84 -7.97
CA LYS A 129 -10.63 9.78 -9.11
C LYS A 129 -9.99 9.19 -10.37
N GLU A 130 -8.72 9.49 -10.63
CA GLU A 130 -7.96 8.86 -11.72
C GLU A 130 -7.82 7.34 -11.51
N LEU A 131 -7.50 6.91 -10.27
CA LEU A 131 -7.36 5.49 -9.92
C LEU A 131 -8.69 4.75 -10.06
N ASP A 132 -9.77 5.31 -9.51
CA ASP A 132 -11.11 4.75 -9.59
C ASP A 132 -11.59 4.62 -11.05
N TYR A 133 -11.43 5.67 -11.84
CA TYR A 133 -11.78 5.66 -13.28
C TYR A 133 -10.98 4.64 -14.07
N LYS A 134 -9.67 4.52 -13.81
CA LYS A 134 -8.77 3.66 -14.60
C LYS A 134 -8.87 2.19 -14.21
N PHE A 135 -8.94 1.89 -12.90
CA PHE A 135 -8.83 0.52 -12.38
C PHE A 135 -10.18 -0.02 -11.87
N GLY A 136 -11.21 0.81 -11.87
CA GLY A 136 -12.58 0.41 -11.63
C GLY A 136 -12.98 0.34 -10.16
N ARG A 137 -14.20 -0.12 -9.92
CA ARG A 137 -14.92 -0.10 -8.64
C ARG A 137 -14.31 -0.93 -7.52
N THR A 138 -13.26 -1.68 -7.78
CA THR A 138 -12.49 -2.39 -6.75
C THR A 138 -11.60 -1.46 -5.95
N VAL A 139 -11.35 -0.23 -6.45
CA VAL A 139 -10.52 0.79 -5.81
C VAL A 139 -11.27 1.39 -4.63
N CYS A 140 -10.79 1.11 -3.42
CA CYS A 140 -11.47 1.44 -2.17
C CYS A 140 -10.71 2.49 -1.37
N PRO A 141 -11.24 3.68 -1.12
CA PRO A 141 -10.58 4.68 -0.29
C PRO A 141 -10.66 4.27 1.18
N VAL A 142 -9.50 4.04 1.82
CA VAL A 142 -9.44 3.60 3.22
C VAL A 142 -8.84 4.67 4.12
N PHE A 143 -7.74 5.30 3.68
CA PHE A 143 -7.01 6.28 4.47
C PHE A 143 -6.75 7.52 3.63
N VAL A 144 -7.40 8.63 3.97
CA VAL A 144 -7.45 9.84 3.14
C VAL A 144 -6.96 11.07 3.88
N PRO A 145 -6.39 12.09 3.20
CA PRO A 145 -6.01 13.34 3.84
C PRO A 145 -7.23 14.25 3.98
N VAL A 146 -7.39 14.88 5.13
CA VAL A 146 -8.39 15.94 5.33
C VAL A 146 -7.86 17.26 4.80
N GLU A 147 -6.60 17.55 5.11
CA GLU A 147 -5.88 18.74 4.66
C GLU A 147 -4.55 18.31 4.07
N GLN A 148 -4.09 19.02 3.07
CA GLN A 148 -2.81 18.76 2.42
C GLN A 148 -1.81 19.86 2.77
N GLY A 149 -0.53 19.53 2.82
CA GLY A 149 0.52 20.47 3.09
C GLY A 149 1.20 20.27 4.46
N LYS A 150 1.50 21.37 5.18
CA LYS A 150 2.40 21.30 6.34
C LYS A 150 1.81 20.64 7.60
N ASP A 151 0.51 20.77 7.81
CA ASP A 151 -0.19 20.26 9.02
C ASP A 151 -1.27 19.27 8.59
N ILE A 152 -0.81 18.13 8.05
CA ILE A 152 -1.72 17.12 7.55
C ILE A 152 -2.52 16.47 8.69
N THR A 153 -3.82 16.31 8.46
CA THR A 153 -4.70 15.42 9.23
C THR A 153 -5.12 14.29 8.30
N MET A 154 -4.99 13.06 8.76
CA MET A 154 -5.40 11.86 8.03
C MET A 154 -6.63 11.25 8.66
N LEU A 155 -7.53 10.77 7.84
CA LEU A 155 -8.78 10.15 8.24
C LEU A 155 -8.81 8.67 7.82
N ASP A 156 -9.04 7.80 8.78
CA ASP A 156 -9.37 6.40 8.58
C ASP A 156 -10.89 6.29 8.36
N LEU A 157 -11.30 5.91 7.17
CA LEU A 157 -12.71 5.85 6.78
C LEU A 157 -13.43 4.61 7.32
N ILE A 158 -12.69 3.55 7.65
CA ILE A 158 -13.27 2.34 8.24
C ILE A 158 -13.48 2.54 9.74
N ALA A 159 -12.42 2.92 10.45
CA ALA A 159 -12.51 3.15 11.90
C ALA A 159 -13.20 4.46 12.27
N MET A 160 -13.40 5.37 11.32
CA MET A 160 -13.87 6.75 11.54
C MET A 160 -13.06 7.46 12.61
N LYS A 161 -11.74 7.50 12.39
CA LYS A 161 -10.76 8.10 13.30
C LYS A 161 -9.85 9.06 12.55
N ALA A 162 -9.55 10.19 13.20
CA ALA A 162 -8.65 11.20 12.66
C ALA A 162 -7.30 11.17 13.38
N TYR A 163 -6.23 11.35 12.61
CA TYR A 163 -4.85 11.28 13.12
C TYR A 163 -4.03 12.48 12.70
N LYS A 164 -3.20 12.96 13.63
CA LYS A 164 -2.09 13.88 13.37
C LYS A 164 -0.75 13.19 13.58
N TYR A 165 0.30 13.82 13.11
CA TYR A 165 1.66 13.28 13.11
C TYR A 165 2.66 14.28 13.63
N ASP A 166 3.67 13.81 14.38
CA ASP A 166 4.84 14.60 14.73
C ASP A 166 5.92 14.55 13.64
N SER A 167 7.00 15.27 13.86
CA SER A 167 8.16 15.31 12.95
C SER A 167 8.90 13.98 12.79
N ARG A 168 8.62 13.00 13.68
CA ARG A 168 9.19 11.65 13.65
C ARG A 168 8.22 10.62 13.06
N GLY A 169 7.06 11.05 12.57
CA GLY A 169 6.04 10.18 12.00
C GLY A 169 5.18 9.45 13.04
N LYS A 170 5.36 9.73 14.35
CA LYS A 170 4.50 9.17 15.38
C LYS A 170 3.11 9.79 15.25
N ARG A 171 2.10 8.93 15.17
CA ARG A 171 0.70 9.37 15.08
C ARG A 171 0.04 9.42 16.44
N TRP A 172 -0.95 10.28 16.59
CA TRP A 172 -1.91 10.25 17.69
C TRP A 172 -3.32 10.54 17.16
N GLU A 173 -4.28 9.92 17.78
CA GLU A 173 -5.70 10.12 17.49
C GLU A 173 -6.14 11.50 18.01
N ILE A 174 -6.96 12.18 17.23
CA ILE A 174 -7.61 13.43 17.60
C ILE A 174 -9.14 13.26 17.53
N PRO A 175 -9.91 14.08 18.27
CA PRO A 175 -11.37 14.05 18.20
C PRO A 175 -11.87 14.27 16.77
N MET A 176 -12.95 13.54 16.40
CA MET A 176 -13.65 13.78 15.16
C MET A 176 -14.35 15.13 15.20
N GLU A 177 -14.16 15.94 14.17
CA GLU A 177 -14.79 17.24 13.96
C GLU A 177 -15.77 17.15 12.78
N ASP A 178 -16.75 18.07 12.71
CA ASP A 178 -17.75 18.05 11.63
C ASP A 178 -17.11 18.11 10.23
N ARG A 179 -16.04 18.87 10.06
CA ARG A 179 -15.29 18.93 8.80
C ARG A 179 -14.70 17.58 8.38
N PHE A 180 -14.36 16.70 9.33
CA PHE A 180 -13.86 15.36 9.01
C PHE A 180 -14.98 14.45 8.52
N ASN A 181 -16.18 14.62 9.07
CA ASN A 181 -17.37 13.92 8.59
C ASN A 181 -17.76 14.36 7.17
N GLU A 182 -17.59 15.66 6.84
CA GLU A 182 -17.80 16.17 5.48
C GLU A 182 -16.81 15.54 4.48
N VAL A 183 -15.54 15.39 4.86
CA VAL A 183 -14.53 14.71 4.03
C VAL A 183 -14.86 13.22 3.89
N ALA A 184 -15.23 12.54 4.98
CA ALA A 184 -15.62 11.13 4.93
C ALA A 184 -16.82 10.92 3.98
N ALA A 185 -17.80 11.81 4.02
CA ALA A 185 -18.97 11.75 3.15
C ALA A 185 -18.64 11.82 1.65
N GLN A 186 -17.56 12.52 1.26
CA GLN A 186 -17.12 12.59 -0.14
C GLN A 186 -16.65 11.25 -0.71
N TYR A 187 -16.15 10.36 0.15
CA TYR A 187 -15.64 9.04 -0.23
C TYR A 187 -16.60 7.89 0.11
N LYS A 188 -17.72 8.18 0.79
CA LYS A 188 -18.65 7.17 1.29
C LYS A 188 -19.22 6.27 0.20
N ASP A 189 -19.57 6.85 -0.93
CA ASP A 189 -20.16 6.09 -2.03
C ASP A 189 -19.15 5.12 -2.65
N ALA A 190 -17.94 5.58 -2.93
CA ALA A 190 -16.87 4.74 -3.47
C ALA A 190 -16.44 3.64 -2.47
N LEU A 191 -16.38 3.98 -1.17
CA LEU A 191 -16.10 3.01 -0.11
C LEU A 191 -17.19 1.94 -0.06
N ASN A 192 -18.45 2.33 0.05
CA ASN A 192 -19.58 1.40 0.17
C ASN A 192 -19.74 0.54 -1.09
N GLU A 193 -19.54 1.10 -2.28
CA GLU A 193 -19.60 0.36 -3.54
C GLU A 193 -18.53 -0.74 -3.61
N ALA A 194 -17.29 -0.42 -3.20
CA ALA A 194 -16.20 -1.39 -3.17
C ALA A 194 -16.47 -2.50 -2.12
N LEU A 195 -16.93 -2.14 -0.93
CA LEU A 195 -17.27 -3.10 0.12
C LEU A 195 -18.47 -3.98 -0.26
N ALA A 196 -19.50 -3.41 -0.88
CA ALA A 196 -20.66 -4.14 -1.34
C ALA A 196 -20.30 -5.24 -2.35
N GLY A 197 -19.26 -5.02 -3.17
CA GLY A 197 -18.77 -6.01 -4.13
C GLY A 197 -18.14 -7.26 -3.52
N THR A 198 -17.99 -7.36 -2.20
CA THR A 198 -17.38 -8.51 -1.53
C THR A 198 -18.35 -9.64 -1.20
N SER A 199 -19.63 -9.35 -0.99
CA SER A 199 -20.64 -10.36 -0.69
C SER A 199 -22.04 -9.94 -1.17
N ASP A 200 -22.89 -10.94 -1.45
CA ASP A 200 -24.28 -10.71 -1.85
C ASP A 200 -25.06 -9.96 -0.76
N GLU A 201 -24.81 -10.27 0.51
CA GLU A 201 -25.47 -9.61 1.66
C GLU A 201 -25.16 -8.11 1.72
N LEU A 202 -23.89 -7.72 1.55
CA LEU A 202 -23.50 -6.30 1.53
C LEU A 202 -24.00 -5.59 0.27
N MET A 203 -24.09 -6.32 -0.85
CA MET A 203 -24.67 -5.80 -2.08
C MET A 203 -26.16 -5.49 -1.90
N GLU A 204 -26.93 -6.38 -1.26
CA GLU A 204 -28.35 -6.16 -0.95
C GLU A 204 -28.53 -4.95 -0.03
N LYS A 205 -27.73 -4.82 1.04
CA LYS A 205 -27.74 -3.65 1.93
C LYS A 205 -27.47 -2.35 1.17
N TYR A 206 -26.45 -2.35 0.31
CA TYR A 206 -26.07 -1.17 -0.48
C TYR A 206 -27.24 -0.71 -1.37
N PHE A 207 -27.90 -1.64 -2.09
CA PHE A 207 -29.05 -1.30 -2.93
C PHE A 207 -30.29 -0.92 -2.13
N ALA A 208 -30.47 -1.45 -0.92
CA ALA A 208 -31.54 -1.04 0.00
C ALA A 208 -31.30 0.33 0.64
N GLY A 209 -30.09 0.91 0.47
CA GLY A 209 -29.69 2.16 1.12
C GLY A 209 -29.45 2.00 2.63
N GLU A 210 -29.21 0.77 3.08
CA GLU A 210 -28.88 0.48 4.47
C GLU A 210 -27.43 0.80 4.78
N GLU A 211 -27.14 1.13 6.03
CA GLU A 211 -25.78 1.45 6.46
C GLU A 211 -24.96 0.17 6.68
N ILE A 212 -23.74 0.12 6.08
CA ILE A 212 -22.74 -0.91 6.38
C ILE A 212 -22.08 -0.50 7.70
N SER A 213 -22.17 -1.35 8.71
CA SER A 213 -21.55 -1.12 10.01
C SER A 213 -20.01 -1.14 9.91
N ARG A 214 -19.32 -0.58 10.91
CA ARG A 214 -17.84 -0.57 10.94
C ARG A 214 -17.25 -1.96 11.00
N GLU A 215 -17.88 -2.85 11.73
CA GLU A 215 -17.52 -4.25 11.87
C GLU A 215 -17.63 -4.99 10.53
N GLU A 216 -18.75 -4.81 9.83
CA GLU A 216 -18.97 -5.37 8.49
C GLU A 216 -17.96 -4.81 7.48
N ALA A 217 -17.73 -3.49 7.51
CA ALA A 217 -16.74 -2.84 6.65
C ALA A 217 -15.31 -3.35 6.87
N ALA A 218 -14.91 -3.58 8.14
CA ALA A 218 -13.59 -4.12 8.47
C ALA A 218 -13.42 -5.57 7.99
N ILE A 219 -14.45 -6.41 8.15
CA ILE A 219 -14.46 -7.79 7.67
C ILE A 219 -14.40 -7.82 6.14
N ALA A 220 -15.27 -7.05 5.47
CA ALA A 220 -15.34 -6.98 4.02
C ALA A 220 -14.03 -6.49 3.40
N LEU A 221 -13.39 -5.48 4.02
CA LEU A 221 -12.09 -4.99 3.59
C LEU A 221 -11.02 -6.09 3.69
N HIS A 222 -10.95 -6.78 4.83
CA HIS A 222 -9.99 -7.86 5.06
C HIS A 222 -10.17 -9.00 4.04
N GLU A 223 -11.38 -9.52 3.91
CA GLU A 223 -11.70 -10.60 2.98
C GLU A 223 -11.49 -10.17 1.52
N GLY A 224 -11.90 -8.95 1.17
CA GLY A 224 -11.75 -8.39 -0.16
C GLY A 224 -10.28 -8.19 -0.58
N ILE A 225 -9.40 -7.80 0.35
CA ILE A 225 -7.96 -7.70 0.09
C ILE A 225 -7.38 -9.10 -0.18
N ILE A 226 -7.68 -10.08 0.67
CA ILE A 226 -7.19 -11.46 0.52
C ILE A 226 -7.68 -12.07 -0.80
N ALA A 227 -8.95 -11.88 -1.14
CA ALA A 227 -9.53 -12.36 -2.38
C ALA A 227 -9.06 -11.58 -3.63
N GLY A 228 -8.42 -10.42 -3.45
CA GLY A 228 -8.03 -9.52 -4.53
C GLY A 228 -9.21 -8.79 -5.19
N SER A 229 -10.40 -8.82 -4.59
CA SER A 229 -11.61 -8.13 -5.05
C SER A 229 -11.66 -6.66 -4.64
N ILE A 230 -10.91 -6.28 -3.60
CA ILE A 230 -10.71 -4.88 -3.20
C ILE A 230 -9.24 -4.49 -3.38
N THR A 231 -9.03 -3.30 -3.90
CA THR A 231 -7.73 -2.62 -3.96
C THR A 231 -7.79 -1.37 -3.09
N PRO A 232 -7.37 -1.44 -1.82
CA PRO A 232 -7.46 -0.30 -0.92
C PRO A 232 -6.48 0.81 -1.31
N VAL A 233 -6.88 2.04 -1.07
CA VAL A 233 -6.06 3.24 -1.26
C VAL A 233 -5.71 3.84 0.09
N TYR A 234 -4.44 3.86 0.38
CA TYR A 234 -3.83 4.59 1.47
C TYR A 234 -3.09 5.81 0.93
N CYS A 235 -2.91 6.81 1.76
CA CYS A 235 -2.12 7.97 1.38
C CYS A 235 -1.17 8.42 2.48
N GLY A 236 -0.20 9.24 2.10
CA GLY A 236 0.74 9.78 3.05
C GLY A 236 1.97 10.44 2.44
N SER A 237 3.02 10.48 3.22
CA SER A 237 4.34 10.94 2.81
C SER A 237 5.42 10.04 3.41
N ALA A 238 6.14 9.34 2.57
CA ALA A 238 7.29 8.54 2.99
C ALA A 238 8.38 9.41 3.64
N THR A 239 8.58 10.64 3.16
CA THR A 239 9.56 11.58 3.71
C THR A 239 9.14 12.15 5.07
N LYS A 240 7.87 12.31 5.33
CA LYS A 240 7.32 12.75 6.63
C LYS A 240 6.85 11.60 7.48
N MET A 241 6.87 10.37 6.95
CA MET A 241 6.38 9.14 7.58
C MET A 241 4.87 9.18 7.90
N TRP A 242 4.12 10.06 7.25
CA TRP A 242 2.68 10.17 7.39
C TRP A 242 2.00 9.01 6.65
N GLY A 243 0.98 8.41 7.26
CA GLY A 243 0.24 7.30 6.68
C GLY A 243 0.98 5.95 6.67
N VAL A 244 2.30 5.93 6.91
CA VAL A 244 3.10 4.70 6.86
C VAL A 244 2.71 3.72 7.99
N TYR A 245 2.39 4.22 9.18
CA TYR A 245 1.84 3.41 10.26
C TYR A 245 0.55 2.69 9.86
N ALA A 246 -0.38 3.43 9.23
CA ALA A 246 -1.65 2.85 8.79
C ALA A 246 -1.43 1.77 7.73
N LEU A 247 -0.51 1.99 6.80
CA LEU A 247 -0.13 0.99 5.80
C LEU A 247 0.50 -0.25 6.44
N MET A 248 1.43 -0.08 7.40
CA MET A 248 2.06 -1.22 8.09
C MET A 248 1.07 -1.99 8.95
N ASP A 249 0.12 -1.30 9.61
CA ASP A 249 -0.98 -1.93 10.34
C ASP A 249 -1.84 -2.78 9.40
N ALA A 250 -2.22 -2.23 8.25
CA ALA A 250 -3.00 -2.94 7.25
C ALA A 250 -2.26 -4.17 6.71
N ILE A 251 -0.95 -4.07 6.45
CA ILE A 251 -0.14 -5.22 6.01
C ILE A 251 -0.17 -6.32 7.06
N ALA A 252 0.04 -5.99 8.33
CA ALA A 252 0.09 -6.98 9.40
C ALA A 252 -1.27 -7.63 9.70
N GLU A 253 -2.37 -6.88 9.54
CA GLU A 253 -3.72 -7.30 9.95
C GLU A 253 -4.56 -7.87 8.80
N SER A 254 -4.38 -7.36 7.58
CA SER A 254 -5.32 -7.62 6.47
C SER A 254 -4.69 -8.21 5.21
N PHE A 255 -3.36 -8.20 5.08
CA PHE A 255 -2.76 -8.74 3.87
C PHE A 255 -2.59 -10.26 3.96
N PRO A 256 -2.64 -10.98 2.82
CA PRO A 256 -2.48 -12.42 2.83
C PRO A 256 -1.08 -12.81 3.34
N ARG A 257 -1.06 -13.90 4.11
CA ARG A 257 0.17 -14.54 4.57
C ARG A 257 0.65 -15.55 3.53
N PRO A 258 1.93 -15.92 3.52
CA PRO A 258 2.48 -16.92 2.60
C PRO A 258 2.00 -18.34 2.96
N THR A 259 0.69 -18.57 2.90
CA THR A 259 0.07 -19.87 3.18
C THR A 259 -0.19 -20.69 1.92
N ALA A 260 -0.15 -20.04 0.75
CA ALA A 260 -0.42 -20.71 -0.52
C ALA A 260 0.82 -21.45 -1.02
N ARG A 261 0.65 -22.70 -1.37
CA ARG A 261 1.64 -23.47 -2.12
C ARG A 261 1.85 -22.82 -3.48
N LYS A 262 3.04 -22.32 -3.74
CA LYS A 262 3.44 -21.92 -5.08
C LYS A 262 4.01 -23.16 -5.79
N THR A 263 3.53 -23.42 -6.99
CA THR A 263 4.04 -24.52 -7.81
C THR A 263 5.07 -23.97 -8.78
N GLU A 264 6.27 -24.49 -8.75
CA GLU A 264 7.34 -24.21 -9.68
C GLU A 264 7.59 -25.41 -10.60
N THR A 265 8.23 -25.16 -11.72
CA THR A 265 8.60 -26.23 -12.65
C THR A 265 10.10 -26.46 -12.55
N ASP A 266 10.52 -27.70 -12.28
CA ASP A 266 11.93 -28.08 -12.27
C ASP A 266 12.53 -28.05 -13.71
N PRO A 267 13.85 -28.16 -13.86
CA PRO A 267 14.49 -28.19 -15.18
C PRO A 267 14.04 -29.34 -16.07
N ALA A 268 13.41 -30.39 -15.50
CA ALA A 268 12.86 -31.52 -16.25
C ALA A 268 11.38 -31.29 -16.65
N GLY A 269 10.80 -30.15 -16.33
CA GLY A 269 9.41 -29.80 -16.63
C GLY A 269 8.38 -30.37 -15.65
N LYS A 270 8.82 -30.91 -14.51
CA LYS A 270 7.93 -31.45 -13.48
C LYS A 270 7.51 -30.36 -12.49
N ALA A 271 6.22 -30.31 -12.20
CA ALA A 271 5.70 -29.40 -11.17
C ALA A 271 6.20 -29.79 -9.77
N VAL A 272 6.81 -28.85 -9.06
CA VAL A 272 7.29 -28.97 -7.68
C VAL A 272 6.52 -27.96 -6.83
N ALA A 273 5.81 -28.44 -5.81
CA ALA A 273 5.14 -27.56 -4.84
C ALA A 273 6.18 -26.98 -3.89
N ILE A 274 6.18 -25.67 -3.74
CA ILE A 274 6.96 -24.98 -2.71
C ILE A 274 6.02 -24.77 -1.52
N GLU A 275 6.32 -25.46 -0.43
CA GLU A 275 5.59 -25.27 0.83
C GLU A 275 6.39 -24.29 1.69
N PRO A 276 5.75 -23.22 2.23
CA PRO A 276 6.38 -22.45 3.29
C PRO A 276 6.46 -23.34 4.53
N ASP A 277 7.61 -23.95 4.75
CA ASP A 277 7.84 -24.78 5.93
C ASP A 277 8.07 -23.86 7.13
N GLY A 278 7.12 -23.83 8.05
CA GLY A 278 7.22 -23.08 9.29
C GLY A 278 8.21 -23.65 10.30
N ALA A 279 8.80 -24.80 10.02
CA ALA A 279 9.73 -25.47 10.93
C ALA A 279 11.20 -25.07 10.73
N ASP A 280 11.56 -24.56 9.55
CA ASP A 280 12.95 -24.25 9.18
C ASP A 280 13.29 -22.76 9.07
N THR A 281 12.43 -21.86 9.54
CA THR A 281 12.73 -20.41 9.64
C THR A 281 13.30 -20.10 11.03
N ALA A 282 14.45 -20.62 11.34
CA ALA A 282 15.27 -20.14 12.45
C ALA A 282 16.32 -19.16 11.95
#